data_1e41a2ffbeddf8f39bdd90f29d8e14f2
#
_entry.id   1e41a2ffbeddf8f39bdd90f29d8e14f2
#
_cell.length_a   1.000
_cell.length_b   1.000
_cell.length_c   1.000
_cell.angle_alpha   90.00
_cell.angle_beta   90.00
_cell.angle_gamma   90.00
#
_symmetry.space_group_name_H-M   'P 1'
#
loop_
_entity.id
_entity.type
_entity.pdbx_description
1 polymer ?
#
loop_
_entity_poly.entity_id
_entity_poly.type
_entity_poly.pdbx_seq_one_letter_code
_entity_poly.pdbx_strand_id
1 'polypeptide(L)'
;MKRLLLTIAAVASVAGPMSLSATEASAQDRGRWDHRDRDWDRDRGHHDNGRHNGWDRRDRWDRGDRWDHGRHNGYYYNSRWHYGPPPAAYYGRPGYRPGYEAWRRGAYLPSYYRGGGYVVNDYYRYHLRPPPRGYYWYRTGNDYVLAAIATGLIFEVIANR
;
A
#
# COMPACT_ATOMS: atom_id res chain seq x y z
N MET A 1 -5.58 38.83 -45.88
CA MET A 1 -6.86 38.33 -45.38
C MET A 1 -7.06 36.94 -45.93
N LYS A 2 -6.74 35.88 -45.16
CA LYS A 2 -7.05 34.49 -45.51
C LYS A 2 -7.64 33.83 -44.31
N ARG A 3 -8.95 33.57 -44.32
CA ARG A 3 -9.71 32.91 -43.27
C ARG A 3 -9.52 31.41 -43.42
N LEU A 4 -8.95 30.75 -42.40
CA LEU A 4 -8.83 29.30 -42.33
C LEU A 4 -10.09 28.78 -41.58
N LEU A 5 -10.92 28.05 -42.32
CA LEU A 5 -12.07 27.34 -41.78
C LEU A 5 -11.62 26.00 -41.18
N LEU A 6 -11.80 25.80 -39.91
CA LEU A 6 -11.50 24.55 -39.24
C LEU A 6 -12.79 23.72 -39.24
N THR A 7 -12.80 22.64 -39.98
CA THR A 7 -13.89 21.66 -39.98
C THR A 7 -13.67 20.65 -38.82
N ILE A 8 -14.61 20.62 -37.88
CA ILE A 8 -14.66 19.65 -36.81
C ILE A 8 -15.43 18.43 -37.30
N ALA A 9 -14.75 17.30 -37.43
CA ALA A 9 -15.38 16.02 -37.69
C ALA A 9 -15.89 15.40 -36.39
N ALA A 10 -17.19 15.25 -36.26
CA ALA A 10 -17.85 14.53 -35.17
C ALA A 10 -17.78 13.01 -35.43
N VAL A 11 -17.14 12.26 -34.54
CA VAL A 11 -17.16 10.81 -34.55
C VAL A 11 -18.28 10.34 -33.66
N ALA A 12 -19.32 9.75 -34.22
CA ALA A 12 -20.41 9.10 -33.52
C ALA A 12 -19.97 7.71 -33.07
N SER A 13 -19.89 7.49 -31.77
CA SER A 13 -19.66 6.18 -31.15
C SER A 13 -21.00 5.45 -30.95
N VAL A 14 -21.14 4.33 -31.62
CA VAL A 14 -22.24 3.38 -31.47
C VAL A 14 -22.01 2.53 -30.22
N ALA A 15 -22.82 2.72 -29.20
CA ALA A 15 -22.86 1.85 -28.02
C ALA A 15 -23.85 0.69 -28.28
N GLY A 16 -23.32 -0.54 -28.39
CA GLY A 16 -24.12 -1.75 -28.43
C GLY A 16 -24.39 -2.28 -27.00
N PRO A 17 -25.59 -2.78 -26.69
CA PRO A 17 -25.88 -3.36 -25.40
C PRO A 17 -25.35 -4.80 -25.33
N MET A 18 -24.40 -5.06 -24.39
CA MET A 18 -24.04 -6.43 -24.02
C MET A 18 -24.98 -6.92 -22.92
N SER A 19 -25.86 -7.86 -23.27
CA SER A 19 -26.65 -8.63 -22.33
C SER A 19 -25.79 -9.71 -21.67
N LEU A 20 -25.52 -9.57 -20.40
CA LEU A 20 -24.90 -10.58 -19.54
C LEU A 20 -25.97 -11.50 -19.00
N SER A 21 -26.00 -12.73 -19.49
CA SER A 21 -26.79 -13.81 -18.93
C SER A 21 -26.14 -14.33 -17.67
N ALA A 22 -26.72 -14.06 -16.51
CA ALA A 22 -26.31 -14.66 -15.24
C ALA A 22 -26.86 -16.12 -15.21
N THR A 23 -25.96 -17.09 -15.16
CA THR A 23 -26.28 -18.49 -14.90
C THR A 23 -26.22 -18.70 -13.38
N GLU A 24 -27.39 -18.87 -12.78
CA GLU A 24 -27.53 -19.30 -11.39
C GLU A 24 -27.19 -20.79 -11.28
N ALA A 25 -26.09 -21.11 -10.61
CA ALA A 25 -25.78 -22.46 -10.19
C ALA A 25 -26.24 -22.66 -8.74
N SER A 26 -27.41 -23.22 -8.55
CA SER A 26 -27.90 -23.72 -7.27
C SER A 26 -27.24 -25.05 -6.95
N ALA A 27 -26.34 -25.09 -6.02
CA ALA A 27 -25.86 -26.30 -5.38
C ALA A 27 -26.53 -26.46 -4.01
N GLN A 28 -27.60 -27.28 -3.99
CA GLN A 28 -28.12 -27.82 -2.74
C GLN A 28 -27.29 -29.06 -2.41
N ASP A 29 -26.54 -29.00 -1.35
CA ASP A 29 -26.01 -30.22 -0.72
C ASP A 29 -26.48 -30.28 0.73
N ARG A 30 -27.36 -31.24 0.97
CA ARG A 30 -27.92 -31.59 2.29
C ARG A 30 -26.99 -32.65 2.88
N GLY A 31 -25.96 -32.23 3.59
CA GLY A 31 -25.16 -33.08 4.44
C GLY A 31 -25.67 -33.08 5.89
N ARG A 32 -26.60 -33.99 6.18
CA ARG A 32 -27.09 -34.31 7.51
C ARG A 32 -26.02 -35.12 8.23
N TRP A 33 -25.35 -34.56 9.22
CA TRP A 33 -24.48 -35.30 10.12
C TRP A 33 -25.17 -35.44 11.47
N ASP A 34 -25.60 -36.68 11.76
CA ASP A 34 -26.03 -37.10 13.10
C ASP A 34 -24.82 -37.09 14.04
N HIS A 35 -24.83 -36.20 15.00
CA HIS A 35 -23.93 -36.27 16.14
C HIS A 35 -24.53 -37.21 17.17
N ARG A 36 -24.00 -38.43 17.24
CA ARG A 36 -24.20 -39.30 18.37
C ARG A 36 -23.37 -38.78 19.54
N ASP A 37 -24.09 -38.41 20.57
CA ASP A 37 -23.59 -38.16 21.91
C ASP A 37 -22.73 -39.33 22.39
N ARG A 38 -21.48 -39.08 22.70
CA ARG A 38 -20.67 -39.93 23.57
C ARG A 38 -20.16 -39.07 24.69
N ASP A 39 -20.87 -39.15 25.80
CA ASP A 39 -20.40 -38.79 27.13
C ASP A 39 -19.08 -39.50 27.41
N TRP A 40 -18.01 -38.72 27.55
CA TRP A 40 -16.82 -39.13 28.26
C TRP A 40 -16.47 -38.08 29.29
N ASP A 41 -17.16 -38.17 30.43
CA ASP A 41 -16.66 -37.63 31.66
C ASP A 41 -15.28 -38.24 31.93
N ARG A 42 -14.24 -37.44 31.79
CA ARG A 42 -12.96 -37.63 32.46
C ARG A 42 -12.45 -36.29 32.92
N ASP A 43 -12.91 -35.94 34.12
CA ASP A 43 -12.21 -35.11 35.07
C ASP A 43 -10.70 -35.45 35.04
N ARG A 44 -9.90 -34.61 34.35
CA ARG A 44 -8.51 -34.40 34.64
C ARG A 44 -8.31 -32.91 34.59
N GLY A 45 -8.30 -32.33 35.80
CA GLY A 45 -7.86 -30.96 36.00
C GLY A 45 -6.51 -30.72 35.31
N HIS A 46 -6.57 -30.25 34.13
CA HIS A 46 -5.47 -29.48 33.56
C HIS A 46 -5.54 -28.14 34.28
N HIS A 47 -4.69 -28.00 35.26
CA HIS A 47 -4.20 -26.70 35.64
C HIS A 47 -3.61 -26.09 34.39
N ASP A 48 -4.41 -25.39 33.62
CA ASP A 48 -3.97 -24.38 32.72
C ASP A 48 -3.16 -23.40 33.55
N ASN A 49 -1.87 -23.67 33.67
CA ASN A 49 -0.94 -22.61 33.98
C ASN A 49 -1.18 -21.56 32.88
N GLY A 50 -2.08 -20.64 33.19
CA GLY A 50 -2.49 -19.54 32.34
C GLY A 50 -1.30 -18.72 31.91
N ARG A 51 -0.48 -19.31 31.07
CA ARG A 51 0.22 -18.58 30.04
C ARG A 51 -0.85 -18.19 29.03
N HIS A 52 -1.74 -17.33 29.49
CA HIS A 52 -2.29 -16.37 28.60
C HIS A 52 -1.05 -15.73 27.96
N ASN A 53 -0.66 -16.25 26.80
CA ASN A 53 -0.01 -15.43 25.83
C ASN A 53 -1.04 -14.35 25.53
N GLY A 54 -1.33 -13.55 26.56
CA GLY A 54 -1.89 -12.25 26.42
C GLY A 54 -0.99 -11.64 25.41
N TRP A 55 -1.52 -11.53 24.25
CA TRP A 55 -0.95 -10.70 23.23
C TRP A 55 -0.80 -9.34 23.88
N ASP A 56 0.34 -9.17 24.56
CA ASP A 56 0.72 -7.91 25.13
C ASP A 56 0.75 -6.94 23.99
N ARG A 57 -0.40 -6.26 23.81
CA ARG A 57 -0.52 -5.18 22.84
C ARG A 57 0.56 -4.13 23.07
N ARG A 58 1.19 -4.14 24.27
CA ARG A 58 2.36 -3.34 24.60
C ARG A 58 3.57 -3.68 23.75
N ASP A 59 3.87 -4.98 23.56
CA ASP A 59 5.03 -5.39 22.76
C ASP A 59 4.90 -5.03 21.28
N ARG A 60 3.68 -4.77 20.81
CA ARG A 60 3.44 -4.34 19.44
C ARG A 60 3.74 -2.85 19.24
N TRP A 61 3.63 -2.05 20.31
CA TRP A 61 3.94 -0.63 20.27
C TRP A 61 5.45 -0.39 20.34
N ASP A 62 6.18 -1.16 21.15
CA ASP A 62 7.64 -1.03 21.27
C ASP A 62 8.39 -1.41 19.98
N ARG A 63 7.80 -2.27 19.13
CA ARG A 63 8.35 -2.57 17.80
C ARG A 63 8.00 -1.51 16.75
N GLY A 64 6.98 -0.71 17.00
CA GLY A 64 6.52 0.35 16.10
C GLY A 64 7.32 1.66 16.23
N ASP A 65 8.10 1.81 17.30
CA ASP A 65 8.81 3.05 17.57
C ASP A 65 10.11 3.21 16.78
N ARG A 66 10.62 2.12 16.18
CA ARG A 66 11.82 2.17 15.35
C ARG A 66 11.48 2.36 13.89
N TRP A 67 12.14 3.31 13.25
CA TRP A 67 12.08 3.49 11.81
C TRP A 67 12.49 2.20 11.09
N ASP A 68 11.62 1.73 10.21
CA ASP A 68 11.86 0.59 9.34
C ASP A 68 11.96 1.11 7.90
N HIS A 69 13.18 1.11 7.36
CA HIS A 69 13.48 1.59 6.01
C HIS A 69 12.64 0.88 4.91
N GLY A 70 12.09 -0.29 5.20
CA GLY A 70 11.27 -1.07 4.28
C GLY A 70 9.78 -0.75 4.34
N ARG A 71 9.27 -0.20 5.46
CA ARG A 71 7.82 -0.08 5.71
C ARG A 71 7.32 1.34 5.89
N HIS A 72 8.20 2.27 6.28
CA HIS A 72 7.80 3.64 6.58
C HIS A 72 8.39 4.61 5.57
N ASN A 73 7.58 5.54 5.10
CA ASN A 73 8.03 6.64 4.26
C ASN A 73 8.05 7.99 5.00
N GLY A 74 7.57 7.99 6.26
CA GLY A 74 7.55 9.17 7.09
C GLY A 74 7.06 8.88 8.51
N TYR A 75 6.86 9.94 9.28
CA TYR A 75 6.40 9.90 10.66
C TYR A 75 5.58 11.14 11.00
N TYR A 76 4.76 11.04 12.05
CA TYR A 76 4.12 12.19 12.68
C TYR A 76 4.91 12.65 13.89
N TYR A 77 5.06 13.96 14.04
CA TYR A 77 5.55 14.59 15.25
C TYR A 77 4.71 15.81 15.56
N ASN A 78 4.10 15.87 16.75
CA ASN A 78 3.14 16.90 17.16
C ASN A 78 2.04 17.13 16.11
N SER A 79 1.44 16.03 15.65
CA SER A 79 0.38 16.01 14.63
C SER A 79 0.78 16.51 13.24
N ARG A 80 2.06 16.77 13.00
CA ARG A 80 2.59 17.19 11.71
C ARG A 80 3.31 16.02 11.03
N TRP A 81 3.04 15.80 9.75
CA TRP A 81 3.71 14.81 8.92
C TRP A 81 5.10 15.26 8.48
N HIS A 82 6.08 14.35 8.55
CA HIS A 82 7.45 14.52 8.09
C HIS A 82 7.84 13.30 7.24
N TYR A 83 8.51 13.55 6.11
CA TYR A 83 9.04 12.48 5.29
C TYR A 83 10.44 12.05 5.74
N GLY A 84 10.73 10.75 5.56
CA GLY A 84 12.02 10.18 5.91
C GLY A 84 12.12 9.71 7.37
N PRO A 85 13.30 9.23 7.79
CA PRO A 85 13.52 8.71 9.13
C PRO A 85 13.43 9.80 10.19
N PRO A 86 12.84 9.52 11.34
CA PRO A 86 12.81 10.47 12.44
C PRO A 86 14.22 10.67 13.04
N PRO A 87 14.55 11.85 13.54
CA PRO A 87 15.71 12.04 14.39
C PRO A 87 15.66 11.09 15.60
N ALA A 88 16.80 10.54 16.01
CA ALA A 88 16.86 9.60 17.13
C ALA A 88 16.25 10.16 18.44
N ALA A 89 16.29 11.49 18.60
CA ALA A 89 15.69 12.18 19.76
C ALA A 89 14.17 12.14 19.80
N TYR A 90 13.48 11.72 18.73
CA TYR A 90 12.01 11.68 18.67
C TYR A 90 11.42 10.34 19.10
N TYR A 91 12.23 9.27 19.09
CA TYR A 91 11.76 7.95 19.53
C TYR A 91 11.29 8.00 20.99
N GLY A 92 10.11 7.42 21.23
CA GLY A 92 9.51 7.35 22.56
C GLY A 92 9.00 8.69 23.11
N ARG A 93 9.06 9.80 22.37
CA ARG A 93 8.50 11.08 22.83
C ARG A 93 6.99 11.15 22.60
N PRO A 94 6.26 11.83 23.51
CA PRO A 94 4.87 12.16 23.26
C PRO A 94 4.74 12.92 21.93
N GLY A 95 3.72 12.56 21.13
CA GLY A 95 3.48 13.17 19.83
C GLY A 95 4.25 12.54 18.66
N TYR A 96 5.21 11.63 18.91
CA TYR A 96 5.83 10.84 17.86
C TYR A 96 4.97 9.61 17.51
N ARG A 97 4.76 9.38 16.21
CA ARG A 97 4.15 8.16 15.67
C ARG A 97 4.78 7.82 14.32
N PRO A 98 5.20 6.56 14.11
CA PRO A 98 5.62 6.11 12.78
C PRO A 98 4.42 6.16 11.83
N GLY A 99 4.67 6.32 10.54
CA GLY A 99 3.60 6.41 9.56
C GLY A 99 4.02 5.99 8.16
N TYR A 100 3.01 5.81 7.33
CA TYR A 100 3.14 5.51 5.91
C TYR A 100 2.09 6.32 5.14
N GLU A 101 2.51 6.96 4.06
CA GLU A 101 1.62 7.66 3.14
C GLU A 101 1.63 6.96 1.79
N ALA A 102 0.44 6.55 1.33
CA ALA A 102 0.31 5.94 0.01
C ALA A 102 0.51 6.98 -1.09
N TRP A 103 1.41 6.70 -2.02
CA TRP A 103 1.64 7.54 -3.18
C TRP A 103 0.48 7.46 -4.17
N ARG A 104 0.22 8.56 -4.88
CA ARG A 104 -0.86 8.62 -5.88
C ARG A 104 -0.35 9.25 -7.16
N ARG A 105 -0.81 8.74 -8.30
CA ARG A 105 -0.62 9.39 -9.59
C ARG A 105 -1.21 10.80 -9.56
N GLY A 106 -0.48 11.76 -10.10
CA GLY A 106 -0.87 13.18 -10.10
C GLY A 106 -0.48 13.94 -8.83
N ALA A 107 -0.02 13.26 -7.76
CA ALA A 107 0.59 13.92 -6.61
C ALA A 107 2.06 14.27 -6.89
N TYR A 108 2.68 15.00 -5.97
CA TYR A 108 4.10 15.37 -6.09
C TYR A 108 4.96 14.57 -5.12
N LEU A 109 6.05 14.01 -5.65
CA LEU A 109 7.06 13.36 -4.84
C LEU A 109 7.85 14.44 -4.07
N PRO A 110 7.90 14.39 -2.73
CA PRO A 110 8.62 15.36 -1.93
C PRO A 110 10.10 15.44 -2.31
N SER A 111 10.71 16.60 -2.12
CA SER A 111 12.13 16.83 -2.40
C SER A 111 13.03 15.86 -1.68
N TYR A 112 12.64 15.43 -0.48
CA TYR A 112 13.35 14.42 0.30
C TYR A 112 13.65 13.15 -0.51
N TYR A 113 12.67 12.64 -1.28
CA TYR A 113 12.84 11.42 -2.09
C TYR A 113 13.40 11.65 -3.49
N ARG A 114 13.59 12.89 -3.91
CA ARG A 114 14.15 13.21 -5.23
C ARG A 114 15.68 13.22 -5.27
N GLY A 115 16.33 13.00 -4.13
CA GLY A 115 17.79 12.86 -4.05
C GLY A 115 18.30 11.60 -4.73
N GLY A 116 19.58 11.61 -5.15
CA GLY A 116 20.20 10.50 -5.90
C GLY A 116 20.18 9.15 -5.19
N GLY A 117 20.15 9.12 -3.85
CA GLY A 117 20.06 7.88 -3.06
C GLY A 117 18.75 7.12 -3.19
N TYR A 118 17.74 7.74 -3.75
CA TYR A 118 16.42 7.12 -3.98
C TYR A 118 16.18 6.75 -5.44
N VAL A 119 17.02 7.21 -6.35
CA VAL A 119 16.92 6.90 -7.79
C VAL A 119 17.25 5.44 -8.04
N VAL A 120 16.36 4.74 -8.74
CA VAL A 120 16.55 3.36 -9.17
C VAL A 120 17.23 3.35 -10.53
N ASN A 121 18.54 3.07 -10.57
CA ASN A 121 19.30 2.97 -11.81
C ASN A 121 19.16 1.61 -12.46
N ASP A 122 19.11 0.54 -11.65
CA ASP A 122 18.93 -0.85 -12.12
C ASP A 122 17.44 -1.24 -12.06
N TYR A 123 16.65 -0.59 -12.89
CA TYR A 123 15.20 -0.83 -12.93
C TYR A 123 14.83 -2.24 -13.41
N TYR A 124 15.66 -2.89 -14.22
CA TYR A 124 15.42 -4.27 -14.68
C TYR A 124 15.45 -5.28 -13.52
N ARG A 125 16.35 -5.09 -12.58
CA ARG A 125 16.43 -5.93 -11.38
C ARG A 125 15.13 -5.94 -10.56
N TYR A 126 14.39 -4.87 -10.65
CA TYR A 126 13.11 -4.70 -9.93
C TYR A 126 11.90 -4.89 -10.84
N HIS A 127 12.10 -5.47 -12.03
CA HIS A 127 11.05 -5.69 -13.04
C HIS A 127 10.31 -4.41 -13.45
N LEU A 128 11.00 -3.27 -13.37
CA LEU A 128 10.48 -1.99 -13.78
C LEU A 128 10.82 -1.75 -15.27
N ARG A 129 9.90 -1.12 -16.01
CA ARG A 129 10.19 -0.68 -17.37
C ARG A 129 11.22 0.46 -17.39
N PRO A 130 11.96 0.64 -18.47
CA PRO A 130 12.82 1.80 -18.65
C PRO A 130 12.03 3.09 -18.44
N PRO A 131 12.55 4.06 -17.64
CA PRO A 131 11.85 5.32 -17.43
C PRO A 131 11.86 6.14 -18.75
N PRO A 132 10.75 6.82 -19.10
CA PRO A 132 10.72 7.75 -20.21
C PRO A 132 11.68 8.93 -20.00
N ARG A 133 12.03 9.65 -21.07
CA ARG A 133 12.83 10.87 -20.96
C ARG A 133 12.17 11.87 -20.01
N GLY A 134 12.96 12.44 -19.10
CA GLY A 134 12.49 13.41 -18.10
C GLY A 134 11.87 12.80 -16.85
N TYR A 135 11.91 11.48 -16.71
CA TYR A 135 11.42 10.77 -15.54
C TYR A 135 12.49 9.85 -14.97
N TYR A 136 12.40 9.64 -13.63
CA TYR A 136 13.17 8.60 -12.93
C TYR A 136 12.23 7.73 -12.10
N TRP A 137 12.64 6.48 -11.91
CA TRP A 137 12.10 5.64 -10.86
C TRP A 137 12.77 5.99 -9.54
N TYR A 138 11.97 6.17 -8.51
CA TYR A 138 12.41 6.43 -7.15
C TYR A 138 11.90 5.32 -6.23
N ARG A 139 12.76 4.83 -5.34
CA ARG A 139 12.36 3.90 -4.30
C ARG A 139 11.99 4.66 -3.04
N THR A 140 10.72 4.57 -2.62
CA THR A 140 10.17 5.29 -1.48
C THR A 140 9.59 4.32 -0.46
N GLY A 141 10.43 3.83 0.46
CA GLY A 141 10.07 2.70 1.30
C GLY A 141 10.00 1.42 0.48
N ASN A 142 8.86 0.73 0.50
CA ASN A 142 8.63 -0.47 -0.30
C ASN A 142 8.15 -0.16 -1.73
N ASP A 143 7.71 1.06 -2.01
CA ASP A 143 7.09 1.40 -3.28
C ASP A 143 8.11 1.93 -4.30
N TYR A 144 7.81 1.74 -5.58
CA TYR A 144 8.50 2.37 -6.69
C TYR A 144 7.61 3.43 -7.31
N VAL A 145 8.13 4.64 -7.43
CA VAL A 145 7.40 5.80 -7.94
C VAL A 145 8.11 6.35 -9.18
N LEU A 146 7.43 6.38 -10.31
CA LEU A 146 7.90 7.06 -11.51
C LEU A 146 7.48 8.51 -11.45
N ALA A 147 8.43 9.43 -11.32
CA ALA A 147 8.14 10.85 -11.23
C ALA A 147 9.01 11.70 -12.15
N ALA A 148 8.46 12.85 -12.56
CA ALA A 148 9.16 13.82 -13.37
C ALA A 148 10.34 14.43 -12.59
N ILE A 149 11.51 14.47 -13.20
CA ILE A 149 12.76 14.96 -12.60
C ILE A 149 12.62 16.42 -12.16
N ALA A 150 12.07 17.25 -13.05
CA ALA A 150 11.98 18.69 -12.81
C ALA A 150 10.98 19.08 -11.72
N THR A 151 9.82 18.44 -11.70
CA THR A 151 8.71 18.84 -10.80
C THR A 151 8.44 17.87 -9.66
N GLY A 152 8.82 16.60 -9.82
CA GLY A 152 8.43 15.52 -8.94
C GLY A 152 7.00 15.01 -9.16
N LEU A 153 6.31 15.44 -10.22
CA LEU A 153 4.96 14.98 -10.54
C LEU A 153 4.96 13.47 -10.75
N ILE A 154 4.15 12.76 -9.98
CA ILE A 154 4.06 11.30 -10.00
C ILE A 154 3.21 10.86 -11.19
N PHE A 155 3.83 10.07 -12.07
CA PHE A 155 3.18 9.50 -13.25
C PHE A 155 2.65 8.09 -13.00
N GLU A 156 3.41 7.29 -12.24
CA GLU A 156 3.07 5.89 -11.96
C GLU A 156 3.55 5.48 -10.57
N VAL A 157 2.85 4.55 -9.95
CA VAL A 157 3.21 3.97 -8.66
C VAL A 157 3.08 2.46 -8.76
N ILE A 158 4.13 1.74 -8.36
CA ILE A 158 4.13 0.29 -8.21
C ILE A 158 4.30 0.01 -6.71
N ALA A 159 3.19 -0.36 -6.06
CA ALA A 159 3.19 -0.71 -4.66
C ALA A 159 3.72 -2.14 -4.49
N ASN A 160 4.79 -2.29 -3.75
CA ASN A 160 5.34 -3.59 -3.37
C ASN A 160 4.83 -3.94 -1.96
N ARG A 161 3.67 -4.61 -1.89
CA ARG A 161 2.97 -5.00 -0.65
C ARG A 161 3.44 -6.35 -0.15
#